data_4db1b7b48ab51b4cce0adf18224c84f3
#
_entry.id   4db1b7b48ab51b4cce0adf18224c84f3
#
_cell.length_a   1.000
_cell.length_b   1.000
_cell.length_c   1.000
_cell.angle_alpha   90.00
_cell.angle_beta   90.00
_cell.angle_gamma   90.00
#
_symmetry.space_group_name_H-M   'P 1'
#
loop_
_entity.id
_entity.type
_entity.pdbx_description
1 polymer ?
#
loop_
_entity_poly.entity_id
_entity_poly.type
_entity_poly.pdbx_seq_one_letter_code
_entity_poly.pdbx_strand_id
1 'polypeptide(L)'
;MCAQCGGPVAAELDLFGALGMPRRLVIEPAELEQRYHDLGRRIHPDRFASGAPAVKEASLKGTALLTRAYRVLRDPVSRGLYWLELNGEKLSDDNKQVPPELAALVFEVQEQLAELREASEPTASESLAAAIREWRGTVQEAMDRARDALAMNFAKWDEGRAEPNSLIAELKKTLSEIAYLRTLLRDIDRELEPPSLSG
;
A
#
# COMPACT_ATOMS: atom_id res chain seq x y z
N MET A 1 24.25 -13.07 0.45
CA MET A 1 24.93 -14.28 0.94
C MET A 1 26.37 -14.24 0.47
N CYS A 2 27.33 -14.50 1.34
CA CYS A 2 28.73 -14.61 0.98
C CYS A 2 28.96 -15.88 0.15
N ALA A 3 29.65 -15.76 -0.99
CA ALA A 3 29.94 -16.89 -1.86
C ALA A 3 30.87 -17.93 -1.21
N GLN A 4 31.72 -17.51 -0.26
CA GLN A 4 32.70 -18.38 0.40
C GLN A 4 32.18 -19.09 1.63
N CYS A 5 31.35 -18.44 2.47
CA CYS A 5 30.89 -19.02 3.74
C CYS A 5 29.38 -19.21 3.83
N GLY A 6 28.62 -18.83 2.81
CA GLY A 6 27.15 -18.88 2.82
C GLY A 6 26.48 -17.99 3.87
N GLY A 7 27.25 -17.16 4.59
CA GLY A 7 26.75 -16.28 5.61
C GLY A 7 26.08 -15.03 5.03
N PRO A 8 25.25 -14.34 5.84
CA PRO A 8 24.63 -13.08 5.42
C PRO A 8 25.71 -12.02 5.22
N VAL A 9 25.60 -11.22 4.17
CA VAL A 9 26.47 -10.07 3.86
C VAL A 9 25.63 -8.81 3.96
N ALA A 10 26.18 -7.78 4.57
CA ALA A 10 25.63 -6.44 4.48
C ALA A 10 25.84 -5.94 3.04
N ALA A 11 24.79 -5.96 2.23
CA ALA A 11 24.79 -5.38 0.91
C ALA A 11 23.71 -4.28 0.88
N GLU A 12 24.02 -3.16 0.26
CA GLU A 12 23.03 -2.15 -0.06
C GLU A 12 22.17 -2.65 -1.22
N LEU A 13 21.17 -3.44 -0.90
CA LEU A 13 20.20 -3.96 -1.85
C LEU A 13 18.91 -3.12 -1.76
N ASP A 14 18.32 -2.85 -2.91
CA ASP A 14 16.93 -2.39 -2.92
C ASP A 14 15.98 -3.53 -2.49
N LEU A 15 14.69 -3.21 -2.33
CA LEU A 15 13.74 -4.19 -1.82
C LEU A 15 13.52 -5.38 -2.78
N PHE A 16 13.65 -5.16 -4.09
CA PHE A 16 13.58 -6.26 -5.08
C PHE A 16 14.81 -7.16 -4.97
N GLY A 17 16.00 -6.56 -4.92
CA GLY A 17 17.25 -7.29 -4.75
C GLY A 17 17.33 -8.06 -3.43
N ALA A 18 16.72 -7.54 -2.35
CA ALA A 18 16.65 -8.23 -1.06
C ALA A 18 15.90 -9.56 -1.15
N LEU A 19 14.91 -9.67 -2.04
CA LEU A 19 14.15 -10.90 -2.32
C LEU A 19 14.69 -11.68 -3.53
N GLY A 20 15.79 -11.22 -4.15
CA GLY A 20 16.33 -11.82 -5.36
C GLY A 20 15.38 -11.76 -6.55
N MET A 21 14.54 -10.74 -6.60
CA MET A 21 13.54 -10.52 -7.65
C MET A 21 14.00 -9.46 -8.65
N PRO A 22 13.59 -9.57 -9.91
CA PRO A 22 13.78 -8.48 -10.87
C PRO A 22 12.94 -7.27 -10.45
N ARG A 23 13.37 -6.06 -10.85
CA ARG A 23 12.59 -4.83 -10.64
C ARG A 23 11.40 -4.80 -11.59
N ARG A 24 10.30 -5.43 -11.17
CA ARG A 24 9.03 -5.45 -11.88
C ARG A 24 7.89 -5.06 -10.97
N LEU A 25 6.91 -4.37 -11.52
CA LEU A 25 5.71 -3.95 -10.79
C LEU A 25 4.65 -5.05 -10.73
N VAL A 26 4.57 -5.91 -11.74
CA VAL A 26 3.73 -7.10 -11.71
C VAL A 26 4.48 -8.21 -10.98
N ILE A 27 3.97 -8.61 -9.82
CA ILE A 27 4.57 -9.65 -8.98
C ILE A 27 3.53 -10.74 -8.72
N GLU A 28 3.94 -11.99 -8.94
CA GLU A 28 3.12 -13.15 -8.56
C GLU A 28 3.20 -13.34 -7.03
N PRO A 29 2.05 -13.26 -6.30
CA PRO A 29 2.06 -13.32 -4.84
C PRO A 29 2.68 -14.61 -4.28
N ALA A 30 2.41 -15.76 -4.90
CA ALA A 30 2.94 -17.04 -4.44
C ALA A 30 4.47 -17.11 -4.58
N GLU A 31 5.04 -16.57 -5.67
CA GLU A 31 6.49 -16.50 -5.86
C GLU A 31 7.14 -15.59 -4.81
N LEU A 32 6.54 -14.41 -4.55
CA LEU A 32 7.03 -13.47 -3.55
C LEU A 32 7.07 -14.11 -2.15
N GLU A 33 6.00 -14.80 -1.76
CA GLU A 33 5.88 -15.48 -0.48
C GLU A 33 6.89 -16.63 -0.34
N GLN A 34 7.03 -17.45 -1.36
CA GLN A 34 8.00 -18.54 -1.38
C GLN A 34 9.43 -18.01 -1.19
N ARG A 35 9.82 -16.97 -1.93
CA ARG A 35 11.15 -16.35 -1.82
C ARG A 35 11.39 -15.78 -0.43
N TYR A 36 10.39 -15.11 0.14
CA TYR A 36 10.46 -14.58 1.51
C TYR A 36 10.75 -15.70 2.53
N HIS A 37 10.01 -16.80 2.47
CA HIS A 37 10.19 -17.92 3.40
C HIS A 37 11.54 -18.64 3.19
N ASP A 38 11.94 -18.86 1.94
CA ASP A 38 13.20 -19.55 1.63
C ASP A 38 14.41 -18.74 2.10
N LEU A 39 14.43 -17.44 1.80
CA LEU A 39 15.50 -16.55 2.24
C LEU A 39 15.48 -16.36 3.76
N GLY A 40 14.28 -16.21 4.36
CA GLY A 40 14.12 -16.07 5.80
C GLY A 40 14.72 -17.26 6.55
N ARG A 41 14.45 -18.50 6.12
CA ARG A 41 15.07 -19.70 6.69
C ARG A 41 16.59 -19.71 6.57
N ARG A 42 17.14 -19.20 5.46
CA ARG A 42 18.58 -19.20 5.20
C ARG A 42 19.35 -18.18 6.04
N ILE A 43 18.74 -17.02 6.33
CA ILE A 43 19.39 -15.92 7.06
C ILE A 43 18.90 -15.75 8.49
N HIS A 44 18.09 -16.70 9.01
CA HIS A 44 17.49 -16.60 10.34
C HIS A 44 18.55 -16.39 11.43
N PRO A 45 18.38 -15.44 12.37
CA PRO A 45 19.37 -15.14 13.40
C PRO A 45 19.78 -16.35 14.25
N ASP A 46 18.88 -17.28 14.53
CA ASP A 46 19.16 -18.49 15.32
C ASP A 46 20.24 -19.37 14.68
N ARG A 47 20.32 -19.38 13.35
CA ARG A 47 21.36 -20.16 12.63
C ARG A 47 22.76 -19.59 12.86
N PHE A 48 22.84 -18.34 13.27
CA PHE A 48 24.10 -17.63 13.46
C PHE A 48 24.32 -17.24 14.93
N ALA A 49 23.54 -17.81 15.86
CA ALA A 49 23.58 -17.50 17.28
C ALA A 49 24.96 -17.76 17.92
N SER A 50 25.72 -18.73 17.42
CA SER A 50 27.10 -19.04 17.84
C SER A 50 28.19 -18.38 16.97
N GLY A 51 27.79 -17.59 15.93
CA GLY A 51 28.72 -16.96 14.99
C GLY A 51 29.41 -15.71 15.54
N ALA A 52 30.37 -15.18 14.77
CA ALA A 52 31.02 -13.92 15.08
C ALA A 52 30.03 -12.76 15.17
N PRO A 53 30.27 -11.72 15.99
CA PRO A 53 29.37 -10.57 16.18
C PRO A 53 28.92 -9.93 14.86
N ALA A 54 29.83 -9.76 13.91
CA ALA A 54 29.53 -9.20 12.59
C ALA A 54 28.53 -10.05 11.77
N VAL A 55 28.60 -11.39 11.90
CA VAL A 55 27.68 -12.30 11.20
C VAL A 55 26.28 -12.26 11.85
N LYS A 56 26.20 -12.16 13.17
CA LYS A 56 24.94 -11.97 13.89
C LYS A 56 24.26 -10.67 13.48
N GLU A 57 25.01 -9.58 13.47
CA GLU A 57 24.51 -8.26 13.06
C GLU A 57 24.04 -8.28 11.60
N ALA A 58 24.79 -8.88 10.70
CA ALA A 58 24.40 -9.02 9.29
C ALA A 58 23.12 -9.86 9.12
N SER A 59 22.97 -10.92 9.92
CA SER A 59 21.73 -11.73 9.94
C SER A 59 20.53 -10.94 10.41
N LEU A 60 20.64 -10.16 11.48
CA LEU A 60 19.56 -9.31 12.00
C LEU A 60 19.15 -8.23 10.97
N LYS A 61 20.14 -7.50 10.42
CA LYS A 61 19.90 -6.48 9.39
C LYS A 61 19.28 -7.09 8.13
N GLY A 62 19.79 -8.25 7.70
CA GLY A 62 19.26 -8.97 6.54
C GLY A 62 17.81 -9.41 6.75
N THR A 63 17.47 -9.93 7.92
CA THR A 63 16.10 -10.34 8.27
C THR A 63 15.16 -9.13 8.32
N ALA A 64 15.59 -8.01 8.88
CA ALA A 64 14.81 -6.77 8.91
C ALA A 64 14.56 -6.23 7.50
N LEU A 65 15.60 -6.21 6.65
CA LEU A 65 15.47 -5.79 5.25
C LEU A 65 14.52 -6.72 4.46
N LEU A 66 14.65 -8.03 4.63
CA LEU A 66 13.80 -9.03 3.98
C LEU A 66 12.33 -8.87 4.38
N THR A 67 12.05 -8.66 5.67
CA THR A 67 10.70 -8.42 6.18
C THR A 67 10.11 -7.12 5.63
N ARG A 68 10.91 -6.04 5.58
CA ARG A 68 10.50 -4.78 4.97
C ARG A 68 10.18 -4.97 3.49
N ALA A 69 11.06 -5.66 2.76
CA ALA A 69 10.90 -5.93 1.34
C ALA A 69 9.61 -6.69 1.04
N TYR A 70 9.35 -7.77 1.77
CA TYR A 70 8.12 -8.55 1.63
C TYR A 70 6.87 -7.70 1.90
N ARG A 71 6.85 -6.94 3.00
CA ARG A 71 5.70 -6.10 3.36
C ARG A 71 5.41 -5.03 2.31
N VAL A 72 6.45 -4.36 1.78
CA VAL A 72 6.29 -3.30 0.79
C VAL A 72 5.90 -3.87 -0.57
N LEU A 73 6.58 -4.94 -1.03
CA LEU A 73 6.33 -5.48 -2.36
C LEU A 73 5.04 -6.31 -2.47
N ARG A 74 4.54 -6.84 -1.35
CA ARG A 74 3.28 -7.57 -1.30
C ARG A 74 2.07 -6.66 -1.54
N ASP A 75 2.08 -5.44 -0.97
CA ASP A 75 0.99 -4.48 -1.13
C ASP A 75 1.18 -3.64 -2.40
N PRO A 76 0.25 -3.68 -3.38
CA PRO A 76 0.38 -2.96 -4.64
C PRO A 76 0.58 -1.44 -4.46
N VAL A 77 -0.11 -0.83 -3.48
CA VAL A 77 0.00 0.61 -3.23
C VAL A 77 1.40 0.96 -2.69
N SER A 78 1.86 0.23 -1.67
CA SER A 78 3.21 0.42 -1.11
C SER A 78 4.30 0.16 -2.15
N ARG A 79 4.10 -0.85 -3.01
CA ARG A 79 5.00 -1.17 -4.12
C ARG A 79 5.06 -0.05 -5.15
N GLY A 80 3.91 0.53 -5.51
CA GLY A 80 3.84 1.68 -6.42
C GLY A 80 4.53 2.91 -5.85
N LEU A 81 4.33 3.21 -4.56
CA LEU A 81 5.02 4.30 -3.87
C LEU A 81 6.53 4.09 -3.83
N TYR A 82 6.97 2.88 -3.52
CA TYR A 82 8.38 2.53 -3.53
C TYR A 82 9.00 2.61 -4.94
N TRP A 83 8.22 2.25 -5.97
CA TRP A 83 8.65 2.40 -7.36
C TRP A 83 8.86 3.86 -7.75
N LEU A 84 7.97 4.77 -7.32
CA LEU A 84 8.17 6.21 -7.50
C LEU A 84 9.47 6.67 -6.83
N GLU A 85 9.72 6.24 -5.58
CA GLU A 85 10.96 6.56 -4.85
C GLU A 85 12.22 6.10 -5.60
N LEU A 86 12.21 4.89 -6.17
CA LEU A 86 13.32 4.36 -6.98
C LEU A 86 13.58 5.17 -8.26
N ASN A 87 12.57 5.87 -8.77
CA ASN A 87 12.69 6.76 -9.95
C ASN A 87 12.92 8.23 -9.56
N GLY A 88 13.24 8.51 -8.29
CA GLY A 88 13.48 9.87 -7.80
C GLY A 88 12.22 10.71 -7.64
N GLU A 89 11.06 10.06 -7.64
CA GLU A 89 9.74 10.68 -7.60
C GLU A 89 9.05 10.44 -6.26
N LYS A 90 8.14 11.35 -5.89
CA LYS A 90 7.29 11.24 -4.70
C LYS A 90 5.89 11.70 -5.04
N LEU A 91 4.91 11.22 -4.27
CA LEU A 91 3.62 11.91 -4.24
C LEU A 91 3.84 13.29 -3.63
N SER A 92 3.16 14.30 -4.18
CA SER A 92 3.21 15.65 -3.63
C SER A 92 2.66 15.66 -2.19
N ASP A 93 3.28 16.44 -1.32
CA ASP A 93 2.76 16.68 0.05
C ASP A 93 1.39 17.41 0.01
N ASP A 94 1.09 18.09 -1.11
CA ASP A 94 -0.22 18.71 -1.41
C ASP A 94 -1.31 17.70 -1.82
N ASN A 95 -1.05 16.42 -1.68
CA ASN A 95 -1.99 15.33 -2.00
C ASN A 95 -3.24 15.30 -1.09
N LYS A 96 -3.47 16.38 -0.34
CA LYS A 96 -4.70 16.66 0.42
C LYS A 96 -5.82 17.24 -0.46
N GLN A 97 -5.50 17.65 -1.69
CA GLN A 97 -6.53 18.12 -2.61
C GLN A 97 -7.34 16.95 -3.12
N VAL A 98 -8.65 17.14 -3.12
CA VAL A 98 -9.59 16.17 -3.69
C VAL A 98 -9.25 15.99 -5.17
N PRO A 99 -8.99 14.77 -5.66
CA PRO A 99 -8.86 14.56 -7.09
C PRO A 99 -10.10 15.09 -7.82
N PRO A 100 -9.96 15.88 -8.91
CA PRO A 100 -11.10 16.49 -9.60
C PRO A 100 -12.20 15.49 -9.96
N GLU A 101 -11.82 14.27 -10.31
CA GLU A 101 -12.72 13.18 -10.67
C GLU A 101 -13.56 12.67 -9.51
N LEU A 102 -13.11 12.89 -8.27
CA LEU A 102 -13.79 12.50 -7.04
C LEU A 102 -14.53 13.66 -6.38
N ALA A 103 -14.42 14.88 -6.88
CA ALA A 103 -14.91 16.07 -6.19
C ALA A 103 -16.41 16.02 -5.88
N ALA A 104 -17.24 15.58 -6.85
CA ALA A 104 -18.68 15.45 -6.64
C ALA A 104 -19.00 14.37 -5.60
N LEU A 105 -18.42 13.19 -5.73
CA LEU A 105 -18.60 12.06 -4.80
C LEU A 105 -18.21 12.46 -3.36
N VAL A 106 -17.08 13.13 -3.23
CA VAL A 106 -16.57 13.58 -1.92
C VAL A 106 -17.50 14.60 -1.29
N PHE A 107 -17.99 15.56 -2.09
CA PHE A 107 -18.91 16.58 -1.60
C PHE A 107 -20.19 15.95 -1.04
N GLU A 108 -20.84 15.08 -1.82
CA GLU A 108 -22.06 14.39 -1.40
C GLU A 108 -21.87 13.57 -0.11
N VAL A 109 -20.78 12.80 -0.05
CA VAL A 109 -20.45 12.00 1.14
C VAL A 109 -20.21 12.88 2.36
N GLN A 110 -19.45 13.98 2.21
CA GLN A 110 -19.15 14.87 3.35
C GLN A 110 -20.39 15.62 3.85
N GLU A 111 -21.29 16.01 2.95
CA GLU A 111 -22.57 16.62 3.30
C GLU A 111 -23.42 15.65 4.13
N GLN A 112 -23.59 14.41 3.67
CA GLN A 112 -24.33 13.37 4.41
C GLN A 112 -23.72 13.01 5.77
N LEU A 113 -22.38 12.97 5.85
CA LEU A 113 -21.68 12.76 7.11
C LEU A 113 -21.89 13.93 8.09
N ALA A 114 -21.94 15.17 7.59
CA ALA A 114 -22.22 16.34 8.42
C ALA A 114 -23.67 16.31 8.96
N GLU A 115 -24.63 16.02 8.10
CA GLU A 115 -26.03 15.86 8.50
C GLU A 115 -26.23 14.75 9.55
N LEU A 116 -25.55 13.59 9.40
CA LEU A 116 -25.61 12.51 10.39
C LEU A 116 -25.12 12.95 11.77
N ARG A 117 -24.03 13.74 11.82
CA ARG A 117 -23.47 14.26 13.10
C ARG A 117 -24.42 15.24 13.81
N GLU A 118 -25.23 15.97 13.05
CA GLU A 118 -26.19 16.95 13.57
C GLU A 118 -27.55 16.33 13.89
N ALA A 119 -27.83 15.11 13.40
CA ALA A 119 -29.09 14.44 13.57
C ALA A 119 -29.36 14.09 15.05
N SER A 120 -30.39 14.70 15.65
CA SER A 120 -30.82 14.44 17.03
C SER A 120 -31.95 13.41 17.12
N GLU A 121 -32.74 13.23 16.04
CA GLU A 121 -33.87 12.32 16.00
C GLU A 121 -33.45 10.92 15.56
N PRO A 122 -33.78 9.85 16.31
CA PRO A 122 -33.34 8.50 15.99
C PRO A 122 -33.76 8.01 14.59
N THR A 123 -34.95 8.33 14.13
CA THR A 123 -35.46 7.95 12.80
C THR A 123 -34.69 8.65 11.66
N ALA A 124 -34.35 9.94 11.83
CA ALA A 124 -33.55 10.68 10.88
C ALA A 124 -32.13 10.13 10.83
N SER A 125 -31.55 9.84 11.98
CA SER A 125 -30.21 9.26 12.10
C SER A 125 -30.12 7.89 11.41
N GLU A 126 -31.13 7.02 11.57
CA GLU A 126 -31.17 5.71 10.91
C GLU A 126 -31.31 5.82 9.38
N SER A 127 -32.12 6.75 8.88
CA SER A 127 -32.27 7.02 7.46
C SER A 127 -30.98 7.54 6.84
N LEU A 128 -30.31 8.50 7.50
CA LEU A 128 -29.01 9.02 7.06
C LEU A 128 -27.92 7.94 7.08
N ALA A 129 -27.88 7.12 8.12
CA ALA A 129 -26.93 6.00 8.17
C ALA A 129 -27.16 4.98 7.04
N ALA A 130 -28.41 4.75 6.63
CA ALA A 130 -28.71 3.90 5.48
C ALA A 130 -28.19 4.52 4.17
N ALA A 131 -28.43 5.83 3.93
CA ALA A 131 -27.91 6.54 2.78
C ALA A 131 -26.35 6.54 2.73
N ILE A 132 -25.70 6.71 3.88
CA ILE A 132 -24.23 6.68 3.98
C ILE A 132 -23.70 5.27 3.67
N ARG A 133 -24.42 4.19 4.01
CA ARG A 133 -24.02 2.83 3.61
C ARG A 133 -24.08 2.63 2.09
N GLU A 134 -25.03 3.25 1.40
CA GLU A 134 -25.09 3.23 -0.07
C GLU A 134 -23.89 4.00 -0.66
N TRP A 135 -23.59 5.17 -0.13
CA TRP A 135 -22.39 5.93 -0.53
C TRP A 135 -21.09 5.17 -0.26
N ARG A 136 -21.02 4.46 0.86
CA ARG A 136 -19.88 3.57 1.13
C ARG A 136 -19.68 2.55 0.02
N GLY A 137 -20.76 1.97 -0.50
CA GLY A 137 -20.71 1.07 -1.65
C GLY A 137 -20.13 1.76 -2.89
N THR A 138 -20.60 2.95 -3.21
CA THR A 138 -20.11 3.76 -4.34
C THR A 138 -18.63 4.11 -4.20
N VAL A 139 -18.18 4.49 -2.99
CA VAL A 139 -16.77 4.76 -2.71
C VAL A 139 -15.92 3.49 -2.83
N GLN A 140 -16.45 2.34 -2.39
CA GLN A 140 -15.76 1.05 -2.54
C GLN A 140 -15.59 0.67 -4.02
N GLU A 141 -16.62 0.86 -4.85
CA GLU A 141 -16.51 0.63 -6.29
C GLU A 141 -15.48 1.56 -6.96
N ALA A 142 -15.41 2.84 -6.53
CA ALA A 142 -14.38 3.76 -7.00
C ALA A 142 -12.98 3.27 -6.59
N MET A 143 -12.82 2.77 -5.36
CA MET A 143 -11.58 2.18 -4.88
C MET A 143 -11.16 0.97 -5.71
N ASP A 144 -12.08 0.09 -6.06
CA ASP A 144 -11.78 -1.11 -6.84
C ASP A 144 -11.39 -0.74 -8.27
N ARG A 145 -12.06 0.23 -8.91
CA ARG A 145 -11.63 0.79 -10.21
C ARG A 145 -10.23 1.40 -10.15
N ALA A 146 -9.91 2.12 -9.09
CA ALA A 146 -8.57 2.70 -8.92
C ALA A 146 -7.49 1.64 -8.72
N ARG A 147 -7.79 0.53 -8.04
CA ARG A 147 -6.89 -0.63 -7.92
C ARG A 147 -6.68 -1.34 -9.25
N ASP A 148 -7.71 -1.51 -10.05
CA ASP A 148 -7.62 -2.08 -11.40
C ASP A 148 -6.76 -1.18 -12.30
N ALA A 149 -6.95 0.14 -12.24
CA ALA A 149 -6.11 1.10 -12.96
C ALA A 149 -4.63 1.01 -12.52
N LEU A 150 -4.37 0.83 -11.21
CA LEU A 150 -3.02 0.62 -10.70
C LEU A 150 -2.38 -0.65 -11.29
N ALA A 151 -3.13 -1.75 -11.32
CA ALA A 151 -2.65 -3.01 -11.90
C ALA A 151 -2.35 -2.86 -13.40
N MET A 152 -3.20 -2.16 -14.14
CA MET A 152 -2.98 -1.85 -15.56
C MET A 152 -1.72 -0.98 -15.76
N ASN A 153 -1.50 0.03 -14.92
CA ASN A 153 -0.30 0.87 -14.98
C ASN A 153 0.97 0.05 -14.72
N PHE A 154 0.92 -0.90 -13.80
CA PHE A 154 2.03 -1.82 -13.53
C PHE A 154 2.35 -2.69 -14.76
N ALA A 155 1.34 -3.25 -15.40
CA ALA A 155 1.52 -4.07 -16.61
C ALA A 155 2.10 -3.23 -17.75
N LYS A 156 1.57 -2.04 -18.00
CA LYS A 156 2.10 -1.11 -19.04
C LYS A 156 3.58 -0.78 -18.80
N TRP A 157 3.95 -0.57 -17.53
CA TRP A 157 5.35 -0.27 -17.17
C TRP A 157 6.27 -1.44 -17.47
N ASP A 158 5.91 -2.64 -17.00
CA ASP A 158 6.74 -3.84 -17.15
C ASP A 158 6.86 -4.30 -18.62
N GLU A 159 5.89 -3.95 -19.44
CA GLU A 159 5.88 -4.23 -20.89
C GLU A 159 6.63 -3.18 -21.72
N GLY A 160 7.00 -2.05 -21.13
CA GLY A 160 7.68 -0.95 -21.82
C GLY A 160 6.84 -0.31 -22.94
N ARG A 161 5.50 -0.33 -22.80
CA ARG A 161 4.56 0.09 -23.86
C ARG A 161 4.24 1.58 -23.86
N ALA A 162 4.75 2.36 -22.94
CA ALA A 162 4.46 3.78 -22.89
C ALA A 162 5.68 4.60 -22.41
N GLU A 163 5.61 5.91 -22.65
CA GLU A 163 6.63 6.86 -22.20
C GLU A 163 6.74 6.85 -20.66
N PRO A 164 7.96 6.73 -20.09
CA PRO A 164 8.16 6.63 -18.65
C PRO A 164 7.55 7.78 -17.85
N ASN A 165 7.69 9.02 -18.34
CA ASN A 165 7.14 10.21 -17.65
C ASN A 165 5.62 10.20 -17.61
N SER A 166 4.96 9.74 -18.68
CA SER A 166 3.50 9.60 -18.73
C SER A 166 3.03 8.54 -17.73
N LEU A 167 3.70 7.40 -17.68
CA LEU A 167 3.38 6.32 -16.73
C LEU A 167 3.60 6.75 -15.27
N ILE A 168 4.66 7.51 -14.99
CA ILE A 168 4.89 8.08 -13.66
C ILE A 168 3.75 9.03 -13.27
N ALA A 169 3.29 9.88 -14.18
CA ALA A 169 2.17 10.78 -13.92
C ALA A 169 0.86 10.01 -13.67
N GLU A 170 0.55 8.99 -14.49
CA GLU A 170 -0.60 8.12 -14.30
C GLU A 170 -0.52 7.36 -12.96
N LEU A 171 0.65 6.84 -12.60
CA LEU A 171 0.89 6.14 -11.34
C LEU A 171 0.68 7.06 -10.15
N LYS A 172 1.23 8.29 -10.18
CA LYS A 172 1.00 9.31 -9.14
C LYS A 172 -0.47 9.63 -8.98
N LYS A 173 -1.18 9.87 -10.08
CA LYS A 173 -2.62 10.15 -10.07
C LYS A 173 -3.40 9.03 -9.40
N THR A 174 -3.20 7.80 -9.84
CA THR A 174 -3.90 6.61 -9.32
C THR A 174 -3.59 6.36 -7.83
N LEU A 175 -2.33 6.51 -7.42
CA LEU A 175 -1.95 6.34 -6.01
C LEU A 175 -2.55 7.43 -5.12
N SER A 176 -2.65 8.66 -5.63
CA SER A 176 -3.30 9.79 -4.95
C SER A 176 -4.79 9.53 -4.75
N GLU A 177 -5.45 9.06 -5.81
CA GLU A 177 -6.86 8.67 -5.78
C GLU A 177 -7.12 7.58 -4.74
N ILE A 178 -6.33 6.51 -4.75
CA ILE A 178 -6.42 5.41 -3.77
C ILE A 178 -6.21 5.92 -2.33
N ALA A 179 -5.24 6.80 -2.11
CA ALA A 179 -4.97 7.35 -0.79
C ALA A 179 -6.17 8.18 -0.27
N TYR A 180 -6.80 8.96 -1.14
CA TYR A 180 -7.97 9.75 -0.82
C TYR A 180 -9.20 8.87 -0.51
N LEU A 181 -9.52 7.94 -1.40
CA LEU A 181 -10.64 7.00 -1.23
C LEU A 181 -10.49 6.16 0.05
N ARG A 182 -9.27 5.73 0.38
CA ARG A 182 -9.00 5.03 1.64
C ARG A 182 -9.32 5.88 2.87
N THR A 183 -9.00 7.17 2.81
CA THR A 183 -9.31 8.11 3.90
C THR A 183 -10.81 8.30 4.02
N LEU A 184 -11.51 8.49 2.89
CA LEU A 184 -12.95 8.66 2.85
C LEU A 184 -13.70 7.42 3.39
N LEU A 185 -13.31 6.21 2.97
CA LEU A 185 -13.87 4.96 3.51
C LEU A 185 -13.68 4.85 5.02
N ARG A 186 -12.50 5.17 5.53
CA ARG A 186 -12.23 5.16 6.96
C ARG A 186 -13.10 6.15 7.72
N ASP A 187 -13.32 7.34 7.16
CA ASP A 187 -14.14 8.37 7.78
C ASP A 187 -15.62 7.94 7.79
N ILE A 188 -16.11 7.34 6.71
CA ILE A 188 -17.45 6.72 6.64
C ILE A 188 -17.59 5.60 7.69
N ASP A 189 -16.64 4.66 7.73
CA ASP A 189 -16.69 3.53 8.66
C ASP A 189 -16.73 4.00 10.11
N ARG A 190 -15.96 5.03 10.47
CA ARG A 190 -15.95 5.60 11.81
C ARG A 190 -17.30 6.21 12.21
N GLU A 191 -17.99 6.88 11.30
CA GLU A 191 -19.31 7.49 11.61
C GLU A 191 -20.43 6.44 11.65
N LEU A 192 -20.26 5.31 10.95
CA LEU A 192 -21.22 4.21 10.98
C LEU A 192 -21.01 3.23 12.16
N GLU A 193 -19.85 3.31 12.83
CA GLU A 193 -19.62 2.52 14.05
C GLU A 193 -20.56 3.00 15.17
N PRO A 194 -21.27 2.09 15.88
CA PRO A 194 -22.05 2.49 17.03
C PRO A 194 -21.13 3.12 18.09
N PRO A 195 -21.61 4.16 18.82
CA PRO A 195 -20.80 4.77 19.88
C PRO A 195 -20.35 3.67 20.84
N SER A 196 -19.03 3.55 20.99
CA SER A 196 -18.43 2.60 21.93
C SER A 196 -19.00 2.91 23.31
N LEU A 197 -19.77 2.00 23.89
CA LEU A 197 -20.21 2.06 25.26
C LEU A 197 -18.95 1.99 26.13
N SER A 198 -18.36 3.17 26.37
CA SER A 198 -17.30 3.32 27.38
C SER A 198 -17.95 3.11 28.72
N GLY A 199 -17.82 1.86 29.24
CA GLY A 199 -18.14 1.51 30.60
C GLY A 199 -16.99 1.91 31.53
#